data_c2bc4732c9d744078dbb031135d87ffd
#
_entry.id   c2bc4732c9d744078dbb031135d87ffd
#
_cell.length_a   1.000
_cell.length_b   1.000
_cell.length_c   1.000
_cell.angle_alpha   90.00
_cell.angle_beta   90.00
_cell.angle_gamma   90.00
#
_symmetry.space_group_name_H-M   'P 1'
#
loop_
_entity.id
_entity.type
_entity.pdbx_description
1 polymer ?
#
loop_
_entity_poly.entity_id
_entity_poly.type
_entity_poly.pdbx_seq_one_letter_code
_entity_poly.pdbx_strand_id
1 'polypeptide(L)'
;LVGSEMCIRDRYKEYLGVDVPSDREGVLQDSHWANGNIGYFPSYAIGSAYGAQYLLEMQKDLDVEAAVRSGKLTAINRWLEEKIWKYGCMKDPVALFESVCGPFRPEEYVAYLEKKFTDIYEL
;
A
#
# COMPACT_ATOMS: atom_id res chain seq x y z
N LEU A 1 -8.58 17.71 20.49
CA LEU A 1 -8.68 16.22 20.54
C LEU A 1 -10.14 15.74 20.54
N VAL A 2 -11.05 16.38 21.28
CA VAL A 2 -12.47 15.94 21.38
C VAL A 2 -13.18 15.90 20.01
N GLY A 3 -12.92 16.86 19.12
CA GLY A 3 -13.51 16.87 17.77
C GLY A 3 -12.95 15.78 16.85
N SER A 4 -11.66 15.48 16.94
CA SER A 4 -11.01 14.45 16.14
C SER A 4 -11.50 13.05 16.49
N GLU A 5 -11.74 12.80 17.76
CA GLU A 5 -12.26 11.54 18.30
C GLU A 5 -13.65 11.21 17.77
N MET A 6 -14.57 12.18 17.80
CA MET A 6 -15.91 12.01 17.23
C MET A 6 -15.84 11.70 15.75
N CYS A 7 -15.03 12.43 14.99
CA CYS A 7 -14.83 12.17 13.55
C CYS A 7 -14.28 10.77 13.27
N ILE A 8 -13.34 10.27 14.07
CA ILE A 8 -12.77 8.93 13.90
C ILE A 8 -13.85 7.87 14.13
N ARG A 9 -14.63 7.97 15.19
CA ARG A 9 -15.74 7.04 15.46
C ARG A 9 -16.76 7.03 14.33
N ASP A 10 -17.16 8.20 13.85
CA ASP A 10 -18.12 8.34 12.75
C ASP A 10 -17.58 7.67 11.47
N ARG A 11 -16.30 7.86 11.15
CA ARG A 11 -15.67 7.24 9.97
C ARG A 11 -15.51 5.73 10.09
N TYR A 12 -15.19 5.22 11.28
CA TYR A 12 -15.18 3.77 11.52
C TYR A 12 -16.55 3.17 11.27
N LYS A 13 -17.61 3.83 11.75
CA LYS A 13 -18.97 3.39 11.49
C LYS A 13 -19.35 3.46 10.01
N GLU A 14 -19.04 4.57 9.37
CA GLU A 14 -19.37 4.82 7.97
C GLU A 14 -18.68 3.83 7.01
N TYR A 15 -17.36 3.63 7.18
CA TYR A 15 -16.57 2.86 6.22
C TYR A 15 -16.42 1.38 6.57
N LEU A 16 -16.45 1.02 7.84
CA LEU A 16 -16.20 -0.34 8.28
C LEU A 16 -17.44 -1.00 8.91
N GLY A 17 -18.52 -0.25 9.12
CA GLY A 17 -19.74 -0.74 9.79
C GLY A 17 -19.53 -1.07 11.27
N VAL A 18 -18.40 -0.66 11.86
CA VAL A 18 -17.99 -1.01 13.22
C VAL A 18 -18.19 0.17 14.16
N ASP A 19 -18.83 -0.07 15.31
CA ASP A 19 -18.92 0.91 16.39
C ASP A 19 -17.66 0.84 17.26
N VAL A 20 -17.00 1.98 17.46
CA VAL A 20 -15.84 2.10 18.35
C VAL A 20 -16.31 2.39 19.77
N PRO A 21 -16.20 1.45 20.72
CA PRO A 21 -16.82 1.57 22.03
C PRO A 21 -16.09 2.56 22.96
N SER A 22 -14.80 2.76 22.75
CA SER A 22 -13.99 3.67 23.56
C SER A 22 -12.81 4.24 22.77
N ASP A 23 -12.21 5.31 23.26
CA ASP A 23 -11.02 5.91 22.65
C ASP A 23 -9.82 4.99 22.67
N ARG A 24 -9.75 4.14 23.70
CA ARG A 24 -8.71 3.11 23.82
C ARG A 24 -8.76 2.12 22.65
N GLU A 25 -9.96 1.80 22.16
CA GLU A 25 -10.18 0.88 21.04
C GLU A 25 -10.36 1.61 19.70
N GLY A 26 -10.14 2.92 19.69
CA GLY A 26 -10.23 3.78 18.52
C GLY A 26 -8.98 4.62 18.31
N VAL A 27 -9.09 5.92 18.54
CA VAL A 27 -8.01 6.90 18.27
C VAL A 27 -6.69 6.59 18.98
N LEU A 28 -6.72 6.01 20.17
CA LEU A 28 -5.51 5.68 20.92
C LEU A 28 -4.81 4.41 20.44
N GLN A 29 -5.33 3.72 19.45
CA GLN A 29 -4.63 2.62 18.78
C GLN A 29 -3.54 3.10 17.82
N ASP A 30 -3.57 4.37 17.38
CA ASP A 30 -2.53 4.94 16.54
C ASP A 30 -1.34 5.41 17.38
N SER A 31 -0.24 4.66 17.31
CA SER A 31 1.01 4.99 17.98
C SER A 31 1.79 6.13 17.31
N HIS A 32 1.52 6.42 16.03
CA HIS A 32 2.25 7.47 15.29
C HIS A 32 1.97 8.85 15.84
N TRP A 33 0.72 9.16 16.12
CA TRP A 33 0.31 10.44 16.72
C TRP A 33 0.87 10.60 18.12
N ALA A 34 0.85 9.55 18.92
CA ALA A 34 1.43 9.55 20.28
C ALA A 34 2.95 9.84 20.24
N ASN A 35 3.64 9.45 19.18
CA ASN A 35 5.07 9.69 18.95
C ASN A 35 5.36 10.98 18.14
N GLY A 36 4.37 11.83 17.90
CA GLY A 36 4.53 13.08 17.16
C GLY A 36 4.58 12.94 15.63
N ASN A 37 4.38 11.74 15.09
CA ASN A 37 4.35 11.47 13.64
C ASN A 37 2.95 11.73 13.07
N ILE A 38 2.47 12.94 13.17
CA ILE A 38 1.14 13.35 12.71
C ILE A 38 1.08 13.26 11.18
N GLY A 39 0.05 12.56 10.67
CA GLY A 39 -0.14 12.40 9.23
C GLY A 39 0.76 11.34 8.57
N TYR A 40 1.55 10.58 9.34
CA TYR A 40 2.43 9.56 8.79
C TYR A 40 1.69 8.31 8.29
N PHE A 41 0.63 7.90 8.98
CA PHE A 41 -0.08 6.65 8.69
C PHE A 41 -0.55 6.49 7.22
N PRO A 42 -1.03 7.54 6.52
CA PRO A 42 -1.40 7.45 5.10
C PRO A 42 -0.27 7.01 4.16
N SER A 43 1.00 7.22 4.54
CA SER A 43 2.15 6.80 3.71
C SER A 43 2.23 5.29 3.49
N TYR A 44 1.66 4.48 4.40
CA TYR A 44 1.56 3.03 4.20
C TYR A 44 0.60 2.67 3.06
N ALA A 45 -0.53 3.38 2.95
CA ALA A 45 -1.46 3.18 1.84
C ALA A 45 -0.83 3.57 0.50
N ILE A 46 -0.10 4.70 0.46
CA ILE A 46 0.64 5.15 -0.73
C ILE A 46 1.71 4.12 -1.11
N GLY A 47 2.47 3.61 -0.14
CA GLY A 47 3.47 2.56 -0.38
C GLY A 47 2.87 1.28 -0.95
N SER A 48 1.68 0.87 -0.45
CA SER A 48 0.95 -0.28 -0.98
C SER A 48 0.47 -0.03 -2.42
N ALA A 49 -0.01 1.18 -2.72
CA ALA A 49 -0.44 1.56 -4.06
C ALA A 49 0.75 1.60 -5.05
N TYR A 50 1.91 2.11 -4.62
CA TYR A 50 3.15 2.02 -5.40
C TYR A 50 3.54 0.56 -5.66
N GLY A 51 3.46 -0.28 -4.63
CA GLY A 51 3.74 -1.72 -4.75
C GLY A 51 2.87 -2.41 -5.78
N ALA A 52 1.58 -2.08 -5.84
CA ALA A 52 0.65 -2.62 -6.84
C ALA A 52 1.06 -2.19 -8.26
N GLN A 53 1.40 -0.94 -8.47
CA GLN A 53 1.80 -0.44 -9.78
C GLN A 53 3.17 -1.01 -10.21
N TYR A 54 4.13 -1.18 -9.27
CA TYR A 54 5.36 -1.92 -9.54
C TYR A 54 5.10 -3.38 -9.93
N LEU A 55 4.13 -4.05 -9.28
CA LEU A 55 3.76 -5.41 -9.64
C LEU A 55 3.23 -5.49 -11.08
N LEU A 56 2.34 -4.59 -11.46
CA LEU A 56 1.80 -4.53 -12.82
C LEU A 56 2.91 -4.30 -13.86
N GLU A 57 3.88 -3.45 -13.54
CA GLU A 57 5.01 -3.18 -14.42
C GLU A 57 5.94 -4.40 -14.53
N MET A 58 6.22 -5.06 -13.41
CA MET A 58 7.03 -6.29 -13.36
C MET A 58 6.38 -7.43 -14.16
N GLN A 59 5.07 -7.55 -14.13
CA GLN A 59 4.32 -8.58 -14.87
C GLN A 59 4.43 -8.45 -16.40
N LYS A 60 4.85 -7.30 -16.91
CA LYS A 60 5.15 -7.14 -18.35
C LYS A 60 6.46 -7.83 -18.75
N ASP A 61 7.39 -7.94 -17.80
CA ASP A 61 8.73 -8.49 -18.03
C ASP A 61 8.87 -9.95 -17.55
N LEU A 62 8.06 -10.36 -16.54
CA LEU A 62 8.18 -11.64 -15.83
C LEU A 62 6.83 -12.30 -15.59
N ASP A 63 6.81 -13.62 -15.64
CA ASP A 63 5.70 -14.40 -15.04
C ASP A 63 5.89 -14.48 -13.51
N VAL A 64 5.42 -13.44 -12.83
CA VAL A 64 5.54 -13.29 -11.38
C VAL A 64 4.82 -14.43 -10.65
N GLU A 65 3.66 -14.85 -11.15
CA GLU A 65 2.86 -15.89 -10.52
C GLU A 65 3.59 -17.25 -10.55
N ALA A 66 4.12 -17.63 -11.70
CA ALA A 66 4.91 -18.85 -11.82
C ALA A 66 6.19 -18.80 -10.97
N ALA A 67 6.85 -17.65 -10.89
CA ALA A 67 8.03 -17.45 -10.04
C ALA A 67 7.70 -17.67 -8.56
N VAL A 68 6.59 -17.09 -8.07
CA VAL A 68 6.14 -17.25 -6.69
C VAL A 68 5.73 -18.70 -6.41
N ARG A 69 4.90 -19.29 -7.25
CA ARG A 69 4.44 -20.69 -7.08
C ARG A 69 5.58 -21.69 -7.04
N SER A 70 6.63 -21.47 -7.81
CA SER A 70 7.81 -22.36 -7.86
C SER A 70 8.87 -22.06 -6.80
N GLY A 71 8.71 -20.97 -6.04
CA GLY A 71 9.71 -20.45 -5.08
C GLY A 71 10.98 -19.87 -5.73
N LYS A 72 10.99 -19.70 -7.05
CA LYS A 72 12.15 -19.16 -7.81
C LYS A 72 12.12 -17.63 -7.86
N LEU A 73 12.37 -16.99 -6.72
CA LEU A 73 12.26 -15.55 -6.58
C LEU A 73 13.44 -14.74 -7.17
N THR A 74 14.47 -15.39 -7.66
CA THR A 74 15.67 -14.72 -8.18
C THR A 74 15.38 -13.73 -9.31
N ALA A 75 14.43 -14.05 -10.19
CA ALA A 75 14.05 -13.17 -11.29
C ALA A 75 13.37 -11.89 -10.77
N ILE A 76 12.48 -12.03 -9.78
CA ILE A 76 11.81 -10.92 -9.11
C ILE A 76 12.85 -10.02 -8.41
N ASN A 77 13.74 -10.62 -7.62
CA ASN A 77 14.78 -9.88 -6.90
C ASN A 77 15.71 -9.13 -7.86
N ARG A 78 16.09 -9.75 -8.97
CA ARG A 78 16.93 -9.12 -10.00
C ARG A 78 16.21 -7.93 -10.64
N TRP A 79 14.95 -8.07 -10.95
CA TRP A 79 14.16 -6.96 -11.49
C TRP A 79 14.09 -5.79 -10.50
N LEU A 80 13.83 -6.07 -9.22
CA LEU A 80 13.81 -5.06 -8.16
C LEU A 80 15.18 -4.40 -7.97
N GLU A 81 16.25 -5.19 -8.00
CA GLU A 81 17.62 -4.67 -7.90
C GLU A 81 17.93 -3.73 -9.06
N GLU A 82 17.62 -4.13 -10.29
CA GLU A 82 17.93 -3.34 -11.49
C GLU A 82 17.09 -2.08 -11.61
N LYS A 83 15.83 -2.14 -11.22
CA LYS A 83 14.89 -1.03 -11.42
C LYS A 83 14.81 -0.09 -10.22
N ILE A 84 15.04 -0.58 -9.00
CA ILE A 84 14.78 0.15 -7.77
C ILE A 84 16.00 0.17 -6.85
N TRP A 85 16.42 -0.99 -6.33
CA TRP A 85 17.32 -1.04 -5.18
C TRP A 85 18.70 -0.46 -5.42
N LYS A 86 19.26 -0.64 -6.61
CA LYS A 86 20.60 -0.11 -6.96
C LYS A 86 20.72 1.40 -6.83
N TYR A 87 19.59 2.11 -6.85
CA TYR A 87 19.61 3.56 -6.72
C TYR A 87 19.65 4.03 -5.27
N GLY A 88 19.20 3.21 -4.30
CA GLY A 88 19.17 3.61 -2.90
C GLY A 88 18.50 4.97 -2.70
N CYS A 89 19.20 5.89 -2.02
CA CYS A 89 18.76 7.27 -1.83
C CYS A 89 19.29 8.28 -2.86
N MET A 90 19.86 7.80 -3.99
CA MET A 90 20.43 8.68 -5.03
C MET A 90 19.38 9.39 -5.88
N LYS A 91 18.16 8.88 -5.91
CA LYS A 91 17.03 9.48 -6.63
C LYS A 91 15.92 9.84 -5.65
N ASP A 92 15.21 10.91 -5.97
CA ASP A 92 13.95 11.21 -5.31
C ASP A 92 12.97 10.03 -5.49
N PRO A 93 12.24 9.61 -4.44
CA PRO A 93 11.34 8.45 -4.50
C PRO A 93 10.26 8.56 -5.58
N VAL A 94 9.68 9.75 -5.78
CA VAL A 94 8.65 9.97 -6.81
C VAL A 94 9.29 9.86 -8.20
N ALA A 95 10.43 10.53 -8.42
CA ALA A 95 11.14 10.46 -9.68
C ALA A 95 11.63 9.03 -10.01
N LEU A 96 12.05 8.27 -9.00
CA LEU A 96 12.39 6.85 -9.18
C LEU A 96 11.18 6.04 -9.60
N PHE A 97 10.07 6.20 -8.89
CA PHE A 97 8.81 5.53 -9.21
C PHE A 97 8.35 5.82 -10.64
N GLU A 98 8.28 7.11 -11.01
CA GLU A 98 7.87 7.53 -12.34
C GLU A 98 8.80 7.03 -13.46
N SER A 99 10.09 6.89 -13.18
CA SER A 99 11.06 6.36 -14.15
C SER A 99 10.83 4.87 -14.46
N VAL A 100 10.13 4.14 -13.60
CA VAL A 100 9.83 2.70 -13.76
C VAL A 100 8.39 2.48 -14.22
N CYS A 101 7.44 3.16 -13.59
CA CYS A 101 6.01 2.91 -13.72
C CYS A 101 5.24 4.00 -14.49
N GLY A 102 5.91 5.12 -14.83
CA GLY A 102 5.22 6.32 -15.29
C GLY A 102 4.43 7.01 -14.16
N PRO A 103 3.47 7.86 -14.49
CA PRO A 103 2.69 8.59 -13.51
C PRO A 103 1.99 7.67 -12.51
N PHE A 104 1.84 8.12 -11.27
CA PHE A 104 1.10 7.40 -10.26
C PHE A 104 -0.39 7.36 -10.60
N ARG A 105 -0.97 6.17 -10.57
CA ARG A 105 -2.37 5.87 -10.89
C ARG A 105 -3.01 5.09 -9.75
N PRO A 106 -3.63 5.77 -8.77
CA PRO A 106 -4.24 5.11 -7.61
C PRO A 106 -5.36 4.13 -7.98
N GLU A 107 -6.03 4.34 -9.09
CA GLU A 107 -7.08 3.45 -9.63
C GLU A 107 -6.56 2.03 -9.92
N GLU A 108 -5.30 1.87 -10.26
CA GLU A 108 -4.68 0.55 -10.47
C GLU A 108 -4.58 -0.25 -9.16
N TYR A 109 -4.36 0.44 -8.04
CA TYR A 109 -4.38 -0.21 -6.73
C TYR A 109 -5.78 -0.67 -6.33
N VAL A 110 -6.79 0.14 -6.59
CA VAL A 110 -8.20 -0.23 -6.36
C VAL A 110 -8.57 -1.44 -7.21
N ALA A 111 -8.28 -1.42 -8.51
CA ALA A 111 -8.54 -2.55 -9.40
C ALA A 111 -7.79 -3.84 -8.98
N TYR A 112 -6.55 -3.71 -8.51
CA TYR A 112 -5.80 -4.83 -7.95
C TYR A 112 -6.49 -5.44 -6.73
N LEU A 113 -6.97 -4.60 -5.79
CA LEU A 113 -7.68 -5.08 -4.59
C LEU A 113 -9.02 -5.73 -4.96
N GLU A 114 -9.81 -5.10 -5.83
CA GLU A 114 -11.08 -5.64 -6.30
C GLU A 114 -10.88 -7.03 -6.90
N LYS A 115 -9.97 -7.15 -7.86
CA LYS A 115 -9.66 -8.44 -8.48
C LYS A 115 -9.22 -9.48 -7.46
N LYS A 116 -8.27 -9.13 -6.60
CA LYS A 116 -7.72 -10.04 -5.58
C LYS A 116 -8.79 -10.57 -4.65
N PHE A 117 -9.64 -9.69 -4.14
CA PHE A 117 -10.65 -10.09 -3.16
C PHE A 117 -11.86 -10.76 -3.81
N THR A 118 -12.22 -10.39 -5.04
CA THR A 118 -13.20 -11.14 -5.83
C THR A 118 -12.73 -12.58 -6.03
N ASP A 119 -11.48 -12.79 -6.44
CA ASP A 119 -10.92 -14.13 -6.64
C ASP A 119 -10.84 -14.94 -5.32
N ILE A 120 -10.52 -14.29 -4.18
CA ILE A 120 -10.36 -14.98 -2.89
C ILE A 120 -11.71 -15.34 -2.25
N TYR A 121 -12.69 -14.45 -2.36
CA TYR A 121 -14.00 -14.60 -1.70
C TYR A 121 -15.09 -15.09 -2.64
N GLU A 122 -14.76 -15.35 -3.91
CA GLU A 122 -15.72 -15.83 -4.93
C GLU A 122 -16.95 -14.91 -5.06
N LEU A 123 -16.71 -13.56 -5.10
CA LEU A 123 -17.75 -12.54 -5.15
C LEU A 123 -18.23 -12.30 -6.59
#